data_8542bebc66ec15983cb8c663c88fa8d1
#
_entry.id   8542bebc66ec15983cb8c663c88fa8d1
#
_cell.length_a   1.000
_cell.length_b   1.000
_cell.length_c   1.000
_cell.angle_alpha   90.00
_cell.angle_beta   90.00
_cell.angle_gamma   90.00
#
_symmetry.space_group_name_H-M   'P 1'
#
loop_
_entity.id
_entity.type
_entity.pdbx_description
1 polymer ?
#
loop_
_entity_poly.entity_id
_entity_poly.type
_entity_poly.pdbx_seq_one_letter_code
_entity_poly.pdbx_strand_id
1 'polypeptide(L)'
;MTTPKTVQVSDDAGATWHTLPGNAGAFNQEAGGIDDTIFGASFGSEEIGLINWTIDSQAFYKGFAGYHAKIKQQGASTPMLGEAMTLVSGQRYKITNAAKNIWNRMATFVVYDNAVDHTADVLSFNYLFGEVVFKPAYIVVGPVTVDGSFYPTTTLGKANAFTLGQSADTIETSDFATVQANGGFRTFIQGLKKASLDLTSFYDVTAGFRAALIARDELIVELDPAGTGESVARGFFKIGSEKQSGNVGALEEETTTLPLNVPELVEIPFGWQHFSTTLSQAVQIVLGAWETGGIIDVRYLYDGTNGVRGTAIITDMSLAGGIDNMNEFTVKFQGTAATTDVGTG
;
A
#
# COMPACT_ATOMS: atom_id res chain seq x y z
N MET A 1 35.02 -10.17 -2.83
CA MET A 1 33.80 -9.40 -3.05
C MET A 1 32.66 -10.29 -2.56
N THR A 2 31.87 -9.84 -1.60
CA THR A 2 30.64 -10.55 -1.20
C THR A 2 29.62 -10.36 -2.30
N THR A 3 29.14 -11.45 -2.89
CA THR A 3 28.08 -11.41 -3.90
C THR A 3 26.82 -10.81 -3.27
N PRO A 4 26.16 -9.85 -3.91
CA PRO A 4 25.01 -9.17 -3.30
C PRO A 4 23.86 -10.15 -3.13
N LYS A 5 23.27 -10.16 -1.94
CA LYS A 5 22.00 -10.82 -1.68
C LYS A 5 20.90 -10.07 -2.42
N THR A 6 19.97 -10.78 -3.05
CA THR A 6 18.89 -10.16 -3.82
C THR A 6 17.54 -10.79 -3.50
N VAL A 7 16.52 -9.94 -3.44
CA VAL A 7 15.12 -10.35 -3.40
C VAL A 7 14.50 -10.08 -4.77
N GLN A 8 13.81 -11.06 -5.31
CA GLN A 8 13.15 -10.96 -6.59
C GLN A 8 11.70 -11.41 -6.46
N VAL A 9 10.83 -10.79 -7.23
CA VAL A 9 9.39 -11.05 -7.26
C VAL A 9 8.91 -11.36 -8.67
N SER A 10 7.82 -12.12 -8.77
CA SER A 10 7.18 -12.48 -10.03
C SER A 10 5.66 -12.54 -9.83
N ASP A 11 4.91 -12.10 -10.83
CA ASP A 11 3.45 -12.17 -10.91
C ASP A 11 2.96 -13.14 -12.01
N ASP A 12 3.89 -13.86 -12.67
CA ASP A 12 3.65 -14.79 -13.77
C ASP A 12 4.07 -16.23 -13.45
N ALA A 13 3.83 -16.67 -12.21
CA ALA A 13 4.18 -17.99 -11.69
C ALA A 13 5.68 -18.33 -11.80
N GLY A 14 6.53 -17.31 -11.67
CA GLY A 14 7.99 -17.46 -11.67
C GLY A 14 8.59 -17.63 -13.08
N ALA A 15 7.87 -17.29 -14.15
CA ALA A 15 8.40 -17.28 -15.50
C ALA A 15 9.37 -16.12 -15.71
N THR A 16 9.05 -14.94 -15.17
CA THR A 16 9.89 -13.75 -15.22
C THR A 16 10.17 -13.21 -13.82
N TRP A 17 11.43 -12.92 -13.52
CA TRP A 17 11.84 -12.44 -12.21
C TRP A 17 12.33 -11.01 -12.25
N HIS A 18 11.79 -10.19 -11.36
CA HIS A 18 12.13 -8.78 -11.24
C HIS A 18 12.81 -8.52 -9.90
N THR A 19 14.03 -7.98 -9.94
CA THR A 19 14.81 -7.69 -8.74
C THR A 19 14.28 -6.43 -8.06
N LEU A 20 13.97 -6.52 -6.76
CA LEU A 20 13.75 -5.35 -5.92
C LEU A 20 15.08 -4.58 -5.81
N PRO A 21 15.08 -3.28 -6.10
CA PRO A 21 16.31 -2.46 -6.04
C PRO A 21 16.69 -2.21 -4.58
N GLY A 22 17.26 -3.24 -3.92
CA GLY A 22 17.51 -3.24 -2.48
C GLY A 22 18.98 -3.35 -2.12
N ASN A 23 19.28 -3.06 -0.87
CA ASN A 23 20.59 -3.17 -0.24
C ASN A 23 20.64 -4.23 0.86
N ALA A 24 19.50 -4.71 1.33
CA ALA A 24 19.41 -5.75 2.34
C ALA A 24 18.19 -6.66 2.11
N GLY A 25 18.32 -7.90 2.55
CA GLY A 25 17.25 -8.88 2.58
C GLY A 25 17.60 -10.01 3.56
N ALA A 26 16.57 -10.62 4.15
CA ALA A 26 16.69 -11.76 5.04
C ALA A 26 15.65 -12.80 4.70
N PHE A 27 16.04 -14.05 4.74
CA PHE A 27 15.13 -15.19 4.71
C PHE A 27 15.15 -15.85 6.08
N ASN A 28 13.99 -16.03 6.67
CA ASN A 28 13.79 -16.72 7.93
C ASN A 28 12.86 -17.91 7.71
N GLN A 29 13.23 -19.05 8.27
CA GLN A 29 12.40 -20.25 8.29
C GLN A 29 12.45 -20.83 9.68
N GLU A 30 11.30 -21.13 10.23
CA GLU A 30 11.16 -21.71 11.57
C GLU A 30 10.14 -22.83 11.57
N ALA A 31 10.33 -23.79 12.46
CA ALA A 31 9.36 -24.82 12.75
C ALA A 31 8.93 -24.70 14.21
N GLY A 32 7.63 -24.83 14.48
CA GLY A 32 7.14 -24.91 15.85
C GLY A 32 7.63 -26.19 16.51
N GLY A 33 8.02 -26.13 17.80
CA GLY A 33 8.27 -27.32 18.61
C GLY A 33 6.95 -27.88 19.15
N ILE A 34 6.81 -29.19 19.15
CA ILE A 34 5.73 -29.90 19.82
C ILE A 34 6.37 -30.70 20.95
N ASP A 35 6.05 -30.35 22.21
CA ASP A 35 6.53 -31.04 23.36
C ASP A 35 5.87 -32.44 23.39
N ASP A 36 6.67 -33.49 23.24
CA ASP A 36 6.29 -34.89 23.28
C ASP A 36 6.91 -35.60 24.50
N THR A 37 7.34 -34.83 25.50
CA THR A 37 7.96 -35.37 26.73
C THR A 37 7.00 -36.29 27.47
N ILE A 38 7.37 -37.54 27.65
CA ILE A 38 6.59 -38.49 28.41
C ILE A 38 6.87 -38.36 29.90
N PHE A 39 5.85 -38.67 30.72
CA PHE A 39 5.95 -38.65 32.17
C PHE A 39 7.03 -39.62 32.65
N GLY A 40 7.97 -39.13 33.47
CA GLY A 40 9.09 -39.88 33.98
C GLY A 40 10.36 -39.81 33.14
N ALA A 41 10.38 -39.10 32.03
CA ALA A 41 11.59 -38.79 31.29
C ALA A 41 12.51 -37.83 32.09
N SER A 42 13.83 -38.05 31.99
CA SER A 42 14.82 -37.16 32.62
C SER A 42 15.17 -35.95 31.79
N PHE A 43 14.76 -35.94 30.52
CA PHE A 43 14.96 -34.83 29.56
C PHE A 43 13.67 -34.57 28.83
N GLY A 44 13.42 -33.30 28.51
CA GLY A 44 12.36 -32.89 27.60
C GLY A 44 12.64 -33.38 26.18
N SER A 45 11.62 -33.69 25.44
CA SER A 45 11.65 -34.08 24.03
C SER A 45 10.69 -33.21 23.24
N GLU A 46 11.12 -32.79 22.06
CA GLU A 46 10.32 -31.99 21.16
C GLU A 46 10.38 -32.55 19.74
N GLU A 47 9.23 -32.65 19.09
CA GLU A 47 9.13 -32.93 17.66
C GLU A 47 8.96 -31.64 16.85
N ILE A 48 9.41 -31.69 15.60
CA ILE A 48 9.25 -30.57 14.66
C ILE A 48 7.78 -30.48 14.23
N GLY A 49 7.15 -29.35 14.54
CA GLY A 49 5.80 -29.06 14.14
C GLY A 49 5.71 -28.36 12.75
N LEU A 50 4.68 -27.54 12.57
CA LEU A 50 4.44 -26.86 11.31
C LEU A 50 5.51 -25.81 11.00
N ILE A 51 5.91 -25.76 9.74
CA ILE A 51 6.96 -24.86 9.22
C ILE A 51 6.34 -23.56 8.73
N ASN A 52 7.01 -22.46 9.02
CA ASN A 52 6.70 -21.11 8.59
C ASN A 52 7.96 -20.46 8.00
N TRP A 53 7.80 -19.57 7.03
CA TRP A 53 8.92 -18.78 6.50
C TRP A 53 8.51 -17.38 6.10
N THR A 54 9.48 -16.45 6.19
CA THR A 54 9.32 -15.04 5.79
C THR A 54 10.53 -14.58 4.99
N ILE A 55 10.31 -13.61 4.11
CA ILE A 55 11.38 -12.82 3.49
C ILE A 55 11.16 -11.35 3.84
N ASP A 56 12.16 -10.73 4.42
CA ASP A 56 12.22 -9.30 4.64
C ASP A 56 13.12 -8.67 3.57
N SER A 57 12.67 -7.58 2.97
CA SER A 57 13.43 -6.84 1.95
C SER A 57 13.48 -5.37 2.31
N GLN A 58 14.68 -4.80 2.31
CA GLN A 58 14.90 -3.35 2.36
C GLN A 58 15.38 -2.91 0.99
N ALA A 59 14.55 -2.16 0.31
CA ALA A 59 14.75 -1.70 -1.05
C ALA A 59 14.67 -0.17 -1.13
N PHE A 60 14.94 0.37 -2.30
CA PHE A 60 14.73 1.77 -2.61
C PHE A 60 13.54 1.93 -3.56
N TYR A 61 12.74 2.95 -3.34
CA TYR A 61 11.67 3.33 -4.25
C TYR A 61 12.29 3.98 -5.50
N LYS A 62 12.87 3.14 -6.36
CA LYS A 62 13.59 3.49 -7.60
C LYS A 62 14.70 4.54 -7.44
N GLY A 63 15.37 4.58 -6.29
CA GLY A 63 16.49 5.49 -6.10
C GLY A 63 16.14 6.98 -6.10
N PHE A 64 14.89 7.34 -5.89
CA PHE A 64 14.49 8.73 -5.71
C PHE A 64 14.94 9.26 -4.36
N ALA A 65 15.54 10.44 -4.37
CA ALA A 65 15.83 11.16 -3.13
C ALA A 65 14.54 11.76 -2.54
N GLY A 66 14.44 11.77 -1.22
CA GLY A 66 13.25 12.23 -0.52
C GLY A 66 12.86 13.69 -0.81
N TYR A 67 13.80 14.53 -1.25
CA TYR A 67 13.49 15.92 -1.64
C TYR A 67 12.58 16.01 -2.89
N HIS A 68 12.40 14.94 -3.66
CA HIS A 68 11.42 14.88 -4.73
C HIS A 68 9.99 14.65 -4.23
N ALA A 69 9.85 14.12 -3.02
CA ALA A 69 8.56 13.80 -2.46
C ALA A 69 7.70 15.07 -2.27
N LYS A 70 6.41 14.91 -2.51
CA LYS A 70 5.41 15.94 -2.23
C LYS A 70 4.30 15.36 -1.40
N ILE A 71 3.95 16.08 -0.36
CA ILE A 71 2.82 15.75 0.49
C ILE A 71 1.78 16.82 0.29
N LYS A 72 0.58 16.40 -0.05
CA LYS A 72 -0.55 17.31 -0.29
C LYS A 72 -1.71 16.92 0.60
N GLN A 73 -2.45 17.92 1.03
CA GLN A 73 -3.72 17.73 1.75
C GLN A 73 -4.88 18.33 0.97
N GLN A 74 -6.08 17.90 1.30
CA GLN A 74 -7.30 18.46 0.73
C GLN A 74 -7.44 19.96 1.04
N GLY A 75 -7.90 20.71 0.05
CA GLY A 75 -8.37 22.09 0.21
C GLY A 75 -9.88 22.15 0.47
N ALA A 76 -10.47 23.32 0.29
CA ALA A 76 -11.92 23.49 0.41
C ALA A 76 -12.68 22.75 -0.71
N SER A 77 -13.81 22.15 -0.35
CA SER A 77 -14.69 21.47 -1.32
C SER A 77 -15.19 22.45 -2.38
N THR A 78 -15.08 22.07 -3.65
CA THR A 78 -15.47 22.89 -4.81
C THR A 78 -16.47 22.11 -5.67
N PRO A 79 -17.61 22.69 -6.05
CA PRO A 79 -18.57 22.04 -6.95
C PRO A 79 -17.96 21.74 -8.32
N MET A 80 -18.45 20.69 -8.96
CA MET A 80 -18.16 20.33 -10.35
C MET A 80 -19.46 19.91 -11.05
N LEU A 81 -19.61 20.30 -12.31
CA LEU A 81 -20.81 20.02 -13.12
C LEU A 81 -20.39 19.55 -14.51
N GLY A 82 -21.03 18.49 -14.99
CA GLY A 82 -20.83 17.97 -16.34
C GLY A 82 -19.40 17.51 -16.63
N GLU A 83 -18.65 17.09 -15.62
CA GLU A 83 -17.26 16.67 -15.82
C GLU A 83 -17.19 15.36 -16.59
N ALA A 84 -16.45 15.37 -17.69
CA ALA A 84 -16.31 14.21 -18.56
C ALA A 84 -15.57 13.06 -17.87
N MET A 85 -16.02 11.85 -18.15
CA MET A 85 -15.38 10.63 -17.68
C MET A 85 -14.89 9.79 -18.85
N THR A 86 -13.76 9.12 -18.67
CA THR A 86 -13.13 8.24 -19.65
C THR A 86 -13.18 6.80 -19.16
N LEU A 87 -13.53 5.87 -20.06
CA LEU A 87 -13.50 4.42 -19.80
C LEU A 87 -12.07 3.98 -19.49
N VAL A 88 -11.88 3.32 -18.35
CA VAL A 88 -10.60 2.72 -17.94
C VAL A 88 -10.57 1.24 -18.33
N SER A 89 -11.56 0.47 -17.89
CA SER A 89 -11.68 -0.95 -18.23
C SER A 89 -13.08 -1.48 -17.84
N GLY A 90 -13.66 -2.36 -18.61
CA GLY A 90 -14.96 -2.97 -18.31
C GLY A 90 -16.04 -1.92 -18.04
N GLN A 91 -16.56 -1.86 -16.82
CA GLN A 91 -17.58 -0.91 -16.36
C GLN A 91 -17.03 0.26 -15.54
N ARG A 92 -15.68 0.41 -15.49
CA ARG A 92 -14.99 1.44 -14.70
C ARG A 92 -14.71 2.67 -15.56
N TYR A 93 -15.19 3.80 -15.11
CA TYR A 93 -14.97 5.13 -15.69
C TYR A 93 -14.24 6.01 -14.69
N LYS A 94 -13.32 6.84 -15.19
CA LYS A 94 -12.55 7.78 -14.39
C LYS A 94 -12.73 9.20 -14.93
N ILE A 95 -12.78 10.17 -14.02
CA ILE A 95 -12.83 11.58 -14.40
C ILE A 95 -11.62 11.95 -15.28
N THR A 96 -11.89 12.63 -16.41
CA THR A 96 -10.83 13.00 -17.38
C THR A 96 -9.92 14.10 -16.84
N ASN A 97 -10.49 15.03 -16.07
CA ASN A 97 -9.73 16.12 -15.46
C ASN A 97 -9.03 15.63 -14.18
N ALA A 98 -7.74 15.33 -14.26
CA ALA A 98 -6.95 14.84 -13.14
C ALA A 98 -6.91 15.79 -11.92
N ALA A 99 -7.11 17.10 -12.11
CA ALA A 99 -7.16 18.06 -11.01
C ALA A 99 -8.44 17.94 -10.15
N LYS A 100 -9.46 17.23 -10.65
CA LYS A 100 -10.75 17.01 -9.98
C LYS A 100 -10.98 15.58 -9.54
N ASN A 101 -9.93 14.77 -9.41
CA ASN A 101 -10.04 13.35 -9.17
C ASN A 101 -10.12 12.94 -7.68
N ILE A 102 -10.10 13.89 -6.76
CA ILE A 102 -10.34 13.65 -5.33
C ILE A 102 -11.72 14.20 -4.99
N TRP A 103 -12.66 13.32 -4.70
CA TRP A 103 -14.05 13.69 -4.55
C TRP A 103 -14.47 13.84 -3.08
N ASN A 104 -15.36 14.80 -2.83
CA ASN A 104 -15.97 14.97 -1.52
C ASN A 104 -17.08 13.91 -1.32
N ARG A 105 -16.79 12.85 -0.60
CA ARG A 105 -17.74 11.77 -0.33
C ARG A 105 -19.05 12.21 0.38
N MET A 106 -19.04 13.38 1.01
CA MET A 106 -20.23 13.94 1.67
C MET A 106 -21.12 14.74 0.72
N ALA A 107 -20.66 14.98 -0.51
CA ALA A 107 -21.47 15.61 -1.54
C ALA A 107 -22.37 14.59 -2.23
N THR A 108 -23.49 15.08 -2.78
CA THR A 108 -24.32 14.28 -3.69
C THR A 108 -23.65 14.20 -5.05
N PHE A 109 -23.56 12.98 -5.58
CA PHE A 109 -23.05 12.73 -6.92
C PHE A 109 -24.21 12.31 -7.83
N VAL A 110 -24.19 12.84 -9.06
CA VAL A 110 -25.13 12.41 -10.13
C VAL A 110 -24.29 12.02 -11.34
N VAL A 111 -24.50 10.80 -11.82
CA VAL A 111 -23.76 10.25 -12.97
C VAL A 111 -24.71 10.17 -14.16
N TYR A 112 -24.29 10.77 -15.25
CA TYR A 112 -25.09 10.78 -16.50
C TYR A 112 -24.44 9.88 -17.54
N ASP A 113 -25.26 9.13 -18.25
CA ASP A 113 -24.93 8.48 -19.51
C ASP A 113 -25.78 9.10 -20.61
N ASN A 114 -25.13 9.66 -21.64
CA ASN A 114 -25.80 10.37 -22.73
C ASN A 114 -26.79 11.45 -22.23
N ALA A 115 -26.37 12.22 -21.21
CA ALA A 115 -27.14 13.28 -20.55
C ALA A 115 -28.39 12.83 -19.78
N VAL A 116 -28.58 11.54 -19.57
CA VAL A 116 -29.64 10.97 -18.72
C VAL A 116 -29.03 10.52 -17.39
N ASP A 117 -29.73 10.78 -16.28
CA ASP A 117 -29.30 10.35 -14.94
C ASP A 117 -29.37 8.81 -14.81
N HIS A 118 -28.22 8.22 -14.59
CA HIS A 118 -28.02 6.78 -14.37
C HIS A 118 -27.28 6.51 -13.04
N THR A 119 -27.38 7.42 -12.09
CA THR A 119 -26.78 7.25 -10.75
C THR A 119 -27.22 5.96 -10.06
N ALA A 120 -28.48 5.55 -10.27
CA ALA A 120 -29.02 4.30 -9.74
C ALA A 120 -28.35 3.04 -10.34
N ASP A 121 -27.69 3.14 -11.49
CA ASP A 121 -26.99 2.05 -12.16
C ASP A 121 -25.50 1.99 -11.78
N VAL A 122 -25.02 2.94 -10.99
CA VAL A 122 -23.68 2.91 -10.41
C VAL A 122 -23.64 1.85 -9.30
N LEU A 123 -22.63 1.01 -9.33
CA LEU A 123 -22.34 0.01 -8.32
C LEU A 123 -21.55 0.61 -7.16
N SER A 124 -20.49 1.37 -7.48
CA SER A 124 -19.61 1.98 -6.47
C SER A 124 -18.92 3.25 -6.97
N PHE A 125 -18.50 4.07 -6.01
CA PHE A 125 -17.70 5.28 -6.20
C PHE A 125 -16.33 5.13 -5.54
N ASN A 126 -15.27 5.43 -6.28
CA ASN A 126 -13.94 5.61 -5.72
C ASN A 126 -13.65 7.10 -5.56
N TYR A 127 -13.89 7.61 -4.36
CA TYR A 127 -13.77 9.04 -4.06
C TYR A 127 -12.31 9.53 -4.06
N LEU A 128 -11.33 8.65 -3.81
CA LEU A 128 -9.91 9.02 -3.79
C LEU A 128 -9.32 9.19 -5.19
N PHE A 129 -9.93 8.57 -6.20
CA PHE A 129 -9.39 8.56 -7.56
C PHE A 129 -10.36 9.07 -8.62
N GLY A 130 -11.55 9.51 -8.20
CA GLY A 130 -12.55 10.07 -9.11
C GLY A 130 -13.06 9.05 -10.12
N GLU A 131 -13.46 7.87 -9.63
CA GLU A 131 -13.90 6.77 -10.47
C GLU A 131 -15.32 6.31 -10.10
N VAL A 132 -16.05 5.84 -11.10
CA VAL A 132 -17.31 5.12 -10.92
C VAL A 132 -17.24 3.77 -11.57
N VAL A 133 -17.91 2.81 -10.97
CA VAL A 133 -18.10 1.47 -11.55
C VAL A 133 -19.60 1.27 -11.74
N PHE A 134 -20.02 1.02 -12.97
CA PHE A 134 -21.41 0.66 -13.25
C PHE A 134 -21.69 -0.80 -12.91
N LYS A 135 -22.96 -1.11 -12.67
CA LYS A 135 -23.41 -2.49 -12.48
C LYS A 135 -23.08 -3.33 -13.71
N PRO A 136 -22.72 -4.61 -13.57
CA PRO A 136 -22.33 -5.45 -14.71
C PRO A 136 -23.39 -5.61 -15.78
N ALA A 137 -24.68 -5.51 -15.41
CA ALA A 137 -25.80 -5.63 -16.35
C ALA A 137 -26.12 -4.32 -17.10
N TYR A 138 -25.54 -3.19 -16.68
CA TYR A 138 -25.76 -1.91 -17.33
C TYR A 138 -24.87 -1.76 -18.58
N ILE A 139 -25.43 -1.27 -19.67
CA ILE A 139 -24.70 -1.01 -20.91
C ILE A 139 -24.64 0.50 -21.11
N VAL A 140 -23.45 1.06 -21.02
CA VAL A 140 -23.20 2.48 -21.27
C VAL A 140 -23.39 2.79 -22.75
N VAL A 141 -24.18 3.82 -23.06
CA VAL A 141 -24.61 4.14 -24.44
C VAL A 141 -23.88 5.34 -25.02
N GLY A 142 -23.51 6.31 -24.18
CA GLY A 142 -22.98 7.59 -24.66
C GLY A 142 -21.85 8.13 -23.80
N PRO A 143 -21.52 9.42 -23.93
CA PRO A 143 -20.53 10.05 -23.07
C PRO A 143 -21.01 10.06 -21.63
N VAL A 144 -20.14 9.58 -20.75
CA VAL A 144 -20.38 9.60 -19.30
C VAL A 144 -19.88 10.91 -18.73
N THR A 145 -20.72 11.56 -17.91
CA THR A 145 -20.35 12.77 -17.15
C THR A 145 -20.80 12.65 -15.70
N VAL A 146 -20.21 13.46 -14.83
CA VAL A 146 -20.51 13.46 -13.41
C VAL A 146 -20.68 14.87 -12.87
N ASP A 147 -21.70 15.06 -12.05
CA ASP A 147 -21.87 16.20 -11.16
C ASP A 147 -21.54 15.82 -9.73
N GLY A 148 -21.01 16.75 -8.96
CA GLY A 148 -20.64 16.52 -7.56
C GLY A 148 -19.77 17.63 -7.00
N SER A 149 -18.86 17.26 -6.10
CA SER A 149 -17.87 18.18 -5.57
C SER A 149 -16.52 17.47 -5.39
N PHE A 150 -15.44 18.20 -5.58
CA PHE A 150 -14.08 17.71 -5.44
C PHE A 150 -13.27 18.55 -4.45
N TYR A 151 -12.18 17.98 -3.98
CA TYR A 151 -11.19 18.67 -3.18
C TYR A 151 -9.95 18.99 -4.04
N PRO A 152 -9.61 20.27 -4.29
CA PRO A 152 -8.30 20.62 -4.78
C PRO A 152 -7.26 20.25 -3.73
N THR A 153 -6.08 19.79 -4.14
CA THR A 153 -4.99 19.49 -3.21
C THR A 153 -4.03 20.65 -3.08
N THR A 154 -3.54 20.87 -1.86
CA THR A 154 -2.55 21.89 -1.55
C THR A 154 -1.28 21.23 -1.01
N THR A 155 -0.12 21.56 -1.55
CA THR A 155 1.15 21.02 -1.09
C THR A 155 1.52 21.58 0.28
N LEU A 156 1.92 20.69 1.18
CA LEU A 156 2.49 21.02 2.48
C LEU A 156 3.96 21.44 2.29
N GLY A 157 4.20 22.72 2.18
CA GLY A 157 5.51 23.27 1.76
C GLY A 157 6.63 23.12 2.78
N LYS A 158 6.33 22.77 4.03
CA LYS A 158 7.31 22.64 5.12
C LYS A 158 7.55 21.21 5.56
N ALA A 159 6.91 20.22 4.93
CA ALA A 159 7.19 18.82 5.21
C ALA A 159 8.62 18.46 4.79
N ASN A 160 9.37 17.82 5.70
CA ASN A 160 10.77 17.47 5.49
C ASN A 160 11.05 15.97 5.57
N ALA A 161 10.15 15.19 6.19
CA ALA A 161 10.22 13.73 6.21
C ALA A 161 8.83 13.12 6.30
N PHE A 162 8.72 11.87 5.85
CA PHE A 162 7.51 11.07 5.96
C PHE A 162 7.83 9.59 6.16
N THR A 163 6.88 8.88 6.77
CA THR A 163 6.86 7.41 6.80
C THR A 163 5.42 6.95 6.58
N LEU A 164 5.17 6.27 5.47
CA LEU A 164 3.90 5.61 5.18
C LEU A 164 4.05 4.13 5.55
N GLY A 165 3.46 3.74 6.66
CA GLY A 165 3.36 2.34 7.09
C GLY A 165 2.06 1.71 6.61
N GLN A 166 2.14 0.50 6.10
CA GLN A 166 1.01 -0.32 5.67
C GLN A 166 1.21 -1.72 6.21
N SER A 167 0.21 -2.27 6.88
CA SER A 167 0.25 -3.64 7.42
C SER A 167 -1.05 -4.36 7.13
N ALA A 168 -0.99 -5.68 7.05
CA ALA A 168 -2.16 -6.53 6.94
C ALA A 168 -2.06 -7.64 7.97
N ASP A 169 -3.17 -7.92 8.63
CA ASP A 169 -3.27 -9.06 9.51
C ASP A 169 -3.13 -10.34 8.66
N THR A 170 -2.54 -11.39 9.21
CA THR A 170 -2.46 -12.70 8.57
C THR A 170 -3.52 -13.62 9.14
N ILE A 171 -4.23 -14.32 8.27
CA ILE A 171 -5.20 -15.34 8.66
C ILE A 171 -4.63 -16.68 8.26
N GLU A 172 -4.35 -17.53 9.23
CA GLU A 172 -3.90 -18.90 8.96
C GLU A 172 -5.07 -19.74 8.43
N THR A 173 -4.83 -20.42 7.32
CA THR A 173 -5.80 -21.28 6.63
C THR A 173 -5.33 -22.74 6.58
N SER A 174 -4.34 -23.09 7.39
CA SER A 174 -3.79 -24.45 7.48
C SER A 174 -4.83 -25.43 7.96
N ASP A 175 -5.06 -26.48 7.20
CA ASP A 175 -5.83 -27.68 7.60
C ASP A 175 -5.02 -28.94 7.35
N PHE A 176 -5.49 -30.09 7.79
CA PHE A 176 -4.76 -31.37 7.68
C PHE A 176 -4.40 -31.71 6.23
N ALA A 177 -5.28 -31.42 5.27
CA ALA A 177 -5.08 -31.75 3.87
C ALA A 177 -4.07 -30.79 3.22
N THR A 178 -4.19 -29.49 3.47
CA THR A 178 -3.30 -28.46 2.93
C THR A 178 -1.90 -28.59 3.52
N VAL A 179 -1.77 -28.83 4.82
CA VAL A 179 -0.48 -29.03 5.48
C VAL A 179 0.22 -30.27 4.96
N GLN A 180 -0.50 -31.37 4.80
CA GLN A 180 0.06 -32.62 4.26
C GLN A 180 0.51 -32.43 2.80
N ALA A 181 -0.30 -31.78 1.98
CA ALA A 181 0.03 -31.50 0.59
C ALA A 181 1.24 -30.55 0.45
N ASN A 182 1.43 -29.63 1.41
CA ASN A 182 2.52 -28.66 1.44
C ASN A 182 3.74 -29.10 2.25
N GLY A 183 3.87 -30.41 2.60
CA GLY A 183 5.05 -30.92 3.29
C GLY A 183 5.27 -30.35 4.69
N GLY A 184 4.20 -30.04 5.43
CA GLY A 184 4.25 -29.48 6.79
C GLY A 184 4.30 -27.96 6.86
N PHE A 185 4.19 -27.24 5.73
CA PHE A 185 4.18 -25.80 5.72
C PHE A 185 2.79 -25.23 5.99
N ARG A 186 2.75 -24.12 6.74
CA ARG A 186 1.53 -23.36 7.02
C ARG A 186 1.08 -22.59 5.78
N THR A 187 -0.23 -22.38 5.69
CA THR A 187 -0.86 -21.56 4.66
C THR A 187 -1.52 -20.33 5.26
N PHE A 188 -1.38 -19.18 4.57
CA PHE A 188 -1.90 -17.90 5.03
C PHE A 188 -2.61 -17.15 3.90
N ILE A 189 -3.60 -16.35 4.28
CA ILE A 189 -4.20 -15.33 3.44
C ILE A 189 -4.07 -13.96 4.11
N GLN A 190 -4.10 -12.92 3.30
CA GLN A 190 -4.07 -11.54 3.78
C GLN A 190 -5.43 -11.18 4.40
N GLY A 191 -5.40 -10.64 5.62
CA GLY A 191 -6.58 -10.17 6.36
C GLY A 191 -6.82 -8.68 6.23
N LEU A 192 -7.26 -8.06 7.31
CA LEU A 192 -7.56 -6.63 7.34
C LEU A 192 -6.29 -5.78 7.15
N LYS A 193 -6.37 -4.81 6.26
CA LYS A 193 -5.31 -3.85 5.98
C LYS A 193 -5.42 -2.62 6.87
N LYS A 194 -4.28 -2.10 7.25
CA LYS A 194 -4.11 -0.86 8.02
C LYS A 194 -3.11 0.02 7.31
N ALA A 195 -3.26 1.32 7.43
CA ALA A 195 -2.25 2.28 6.98
C ALA A 195 -2.11 3.41 7.99
N SER A 196 -0.93 3.97 8.09
CA SER A 196 -0.63 5.18 8.85
C SER A 196 0.40 6.01 8.13
N LEU A 197 0.29 7.32 8.24
CA LEU A 197 1.24 8.25 7.68
C LEU A 197 1.79 9.12 8.82
N ASP A 198 3.09 9.03 9.05
CA ASP A 198 3.82 9.92 9.96
C ASP A 198 4.50 11.00 9.14
N LEU A 199 4.31 12.25 9.54
CA LEU A 199 4.88 13.42 8.89
C LEU A 199 5.76 14.17 9.87
N THR A 200 6.92 14.61 9.41
CA THR A 200 7.72 15.61 10.10
C THR A 200 7.77 16.85 9.22
N SER A 201 7.47 18.01 9.80
CA SER A 201 7.48 19.30 9.11
C SER A 201 8.04 20.37 10.02
N PHE A 202 8.47 21.49 9.44
CA PHE A 202 8.63 22.70 10.23
C PHE A 202 7.24 23.25 10.54
N TYR A 203 7.09 23.74 11.77
CA TYR A 203 5.79 24.25 12.24
C TYR A 203 5.18 25.28 11.27
N ASP A 204 3.96 25.03 10.89
CA ASP A 204 3.18 25.89 10.01
C ASP A 204 1.74 25.99 10.48
N VAL A 205 1.40 27.09 11.12
CA VAL A 205 0.04 27.37 11.57
C VAL A 205 -1.00 27.28 10.44
N THR A 206 -0.57 27.50 9.18
CA THR A 206 -1.47 27.44 8.02
C THR A 206 -1.75 26.01 7.55
N ALA A 207 -0.97 25.02 7.99
CA ALA A 207 -1.23 23.60 7.71
C ALA A 207 -2.53 23.12 8.37
N GLY A 208 -2.93 23.74 9.47
CA GLY A 208 -4.23 23.50 10.11
C GLY A 208 -4.34 22.16 10.84
N PHE A 209 -3.25 21.41 11.05
CA PHE A 209 -3.28 20.09 11.69
C PHE A 209 -3.88 20.15 13.09
N ARG A 210 -3.46 21.11 13.89
CA ARG A 210 -4.01 21.28 15.24
C ARG A 210 -5.52 21.56 15.24
N ALA A 211 -5.98 22.39 14.30
CA ALA A 211 -7.42 22.68 14.20
C ALA A 211 -8.20 21.40 13.79
N ALA A 212 -7.68 20.65 12.82
CA ALA A 212 -8.28 19.40 12.38
C ALA A 212 -8.26 18.31 13.48
N LEU A 213 -7.20 18.24 14.30
CA LEU A 213 -7.15 17.35 15.47
C LEU A 213 -8.25 17.69 16.48
N ILE A 214 -8.39 18.96 16.83
CA ILE A 214 -9.42 19.42 17.80
C ILE A 214 -10.83 19.19 17.26
N ALA A 215 -11.05 19.46 15.97
CA ALA A 215 -12.34 19.25 15.30
C ALA A 215 -12.62 17.77 15.01
N ARG A 216 -11.60 16.91 15.08
CA ARG A 216 -11.65 15.49 14.67
C ARG A 216 -12.02 15.33 13.20
N ASP A 217 -11.62 16.30 12.38
CA ASP A 217 -11.91 16.31 10.97
C ASP A 217 -11.19 15.18 10.24
N GLU A 218 -11.84 14.67 9.21
CA GLU A 218 -11.25 13.76 8.25
C GLU A 218 -10.43 14.57 7.24
N LEU A 219 -9.24 14.09 6.93
CA LEU A 219 -8.35 14.68 5.94
C LEU A 219 -8.06 13.67 4.85
N ILE A 220 -8.08 14.11 3.60
CA ILE A 220 -7.50 13.34 2.50
C ILE A 220 -6.07 13.83 2.31
N VAL A 221 -5.13 12.91 2.42
CA VAL A 221 -3.71 13.17 2.19
C VAL A 221 -3.25 12.40 0.98
N GLU A 222 -2.51 13.07 0.10
CA GLU A 222 -1.83 12.51 -1.06
C GLU A 222 -0.33 12.57 -0.81
N LEU A 223 0.33 11.42 -0.97
CA LEU A 223 1.78 11.29 -0.92
C LEU A 223 2.29 10.95 -2.31
N ASP A 224 3.11 11.84 -2.88
CA ASP A 224 3.86 11.65 -4.11
C ASP A 224 5.33 11.33 -3.75
N PRO A 225 5.73 10.08 -3.60
CA PRO A 225 7.07 9.76 -3.07
C PRO A 225 8.20 10.19 -4.01
N ALA A 226 7.95 10.15 -5.30
CA ALA A 226 8.94 10.42 -6.34
C ALA A 226 8.68 11.74 -7.10
N GLY A 227 7.71 12.52 -6.63
CA GLY A 227 7.29 13.76 -7.28
C GLY A 227 6.25 13.56 -8.39
N THR A 228 5.97 14.64 -9.10
CA THR A 228 4.87 14.67 -10.07
C THR A 228 5.08 13.71 -11.24
N GLY A 229 4.03 12.95 -11.56
CA GLY A 229 4.01 12.02 -12.70
C GLY A 229 4.36 10.57 -12.36
N GLU A 230 4.65 10.29 -11.11
CA GLU A 230 4.89 8.94 -10.59
C GLU A 230 3.68 8.43 -9.79
N SER A 231 3.80 7.22 -9.23
CA SER A 231 2.71 6.65 -8.42
C SER A 231 2.47 7.45 -7.15
N VAL A 232 1.22 7.66 -6.82
CA VAL A 232 0.80 8.39 -5.63
C VAL A 232 -0.05 7.51 -4.71
N ALA A 233 0.16 7.65 -3.41
CA ALA A 233 -0.69 7.07 -2.38
C ALA A 233 -1.72 8.10 -1.90
N ARG A 234 -2.97 7.67 -1.72
CA ARG A 234 -4.05 8.50 -1.17
C ARG A 234 -4.83 7.74 -0.13
N GLY A 235 -5.28 8.47 0.88
CA GLY A 235 -6.12 7.88 1.91
C GLY A 235 -6.94 8.92 2.66
N PHE A 236 -7.98 8.41 3.30
CA PHE A 236 -8.73 9.16 4.30
C PHE A 236 -8.02 8.97 5.64
N PHE A 237 -7.57 10.05 6.24
CA PHE A 237 -6.86 10.02 7.50
C PHE A 237 -7.54 10.88 8.56
N LYS A 238 -7.23 10.59 9.81
CA LYS A 238 -7.48 11.49 10.94
C LYS A 238 -6.16 11.81 11.61
N ILE A 239 -6.09 12.94 12.27
CA ILE A 239 -4.91 13.25 13.07
C ILE A 239 -5.03 12.50 14.39
N GLY A 240 -4.12 11.53 14.60
CA GLY A 240 -4.06 10.75 15.83
C GLY A 240 -3.26 11.45 16.92
N SER A 241 -2.17 12.10 16.53
CA SER A 241 -1.35 12.89 17.45
C SER A 241 -0.61 14.00 16.70
N GLU A 242 -0.32 15.07 17.41
CA GLU A 242 0.51 16.19 16.98
C GLU A 242 1.49 16.51 18.10
N LYS A 243 2.76 16.62 17.80
CA LYS A 243 3.79 16.99 18.74
C LYS A 243 4.63 18.12 18.15
N GLN A 244 4.73 19.21 18.89
CA GLN A 244 5.62 20.32 18.55
C GLN A 244 6.86 20.26 19.43
N SER A 245 8.02 20.50 18.85
CA SER A 245 9.28 20.56 19.56
C SER A 245 10.16 21.66 18.96
N GLY A 246 10.82 22.41 19.81
CA GLY A 246 11.73 23.47 19.40
C GLY A 246 12.80 23.72 20.46
N ASN A 247 13.96 24.16 20.01
CA ASN A 247 15.06 24.62 20.85
C ASN A 247 15.38 26.07 20.53
N VAL A 248 15.94 26.77 21.48
CA VAL A 248 16.39 28.15 21.27
C VAL A 248 17.44 28.17 20.14
N GLY A 249 17.14 28.92 19.07
CA GLY A 249 18.01 29.02 17.89
C GLY A 249 17.77 27.97 16.79
N ALA A 250 16.78 27.07 16.96
CA ALA A 250 16.37 26.13 15.94
C ALA A 250 14.95 26.46 15.43
N LEU A 251 14.60 25.95 14.24
CA LEU A 251 13.22 25.98 13.76
C LEU A 251 12.36 25.04 14.62
N GLU A 252 11.14 25.41 14.88
CA GLU A 252 10.18 24.51 15.51
C GLU A 252 9.80 23.38 14.54
N GLU A 253 9.91 22.16 15.03
CA GLU A 253 9.47 20.96 14.30
C GLU A 253 8.13 20.48 14.81
N GLU A 254 7.32 20.01 13.89
CA GLU A 254 6.04 19.39 14.15
C GLU A 254 6.05 17.95 13.61
N THR A 255 5.71 17.01 14.47
CA THR A 255 5.51 15.61 14.07
C THR A 255 4.02 15.27 14.21
N THR A 256 3.42 14.81 13.13
CA THR A 256 2.00 14.48 13.06
C THR A 256 1.84 13.02 12.63
N THR A 257 1.09 12.25 13.42
CA THR A 257 0.70 10.88 13.07
C THR A 257 -0.74 10.86 12.57
N LEU A 258 -0.93 10.30 11.39
CA LEU A 258 -2.20 10.21 10.69
C LEU A 258 -2.60 8.73 10.49
N PRO A 259 -3.35 8.13 11.42
CA PRO A 259 -3.94 6.81 11.19
C PRO A 259 -5.01 6.87 10.10
N LEU A 260 -5.11 5.77 9.36
CA LEU A 260 -6.17 5.61 8.36
C LEU A 260 -7.54 5.68 9.02
N ASN A 261 -8.41 6.48 8.46
CA ASN A 261 -9.84 6.47 8.76
C ASN A 261 -10.56 5.62 7.71
N VAL A 262 -11.43 4.73 8.14
CA VAL A 262 -12.28 3.93 7.26
C VAL A 262 -13.71 4.45 7.37
N PRO A 263 -14.12 5.42 6.54
CA PRO A 263 -15.47 5.95 6.58
C PRO A 263 -16.50 4.89 6.20
N GLU A 264 -17.70 5.01 6.70
CA GLU A 264 -18.82 4.19 6.24
C GLU A 264 -19.07 4.39 4.74
N LEU A 265 -19.45 3.32 4.06
CA LEU A 265 -19.75 3.29 2.62
C LEU A 265 -18.58 3.63 1.69
N VAL A 266 -17.35 3.59 2.19
CA VAL A 266 -16.16 3.76 1.35
C VAL A 266 -15.46 2.41 1.18
N GLU A 267 -15.50 1.87 -0.04
CA GLU A 267 -14.88 0.58 -0.36
C GLU A 267 -13.35 0.66 -0.37
N ILE A 268 -12.80 1.82 -0.78
CA ILE A 268 -11.36 2.04 -0.91
C ILE A 268 -10.97 3.25 -0.05
N PRO A 269 -10.68 3.04 1.25
CA PRO A 269 -10.28 4.13 2.14
C PRO A 269 -8.83 4.56 1.95
N PHE A 270 -8.01 3.72 1.31
CA PHE A 270 -6.61 3.97 0.96
C PHE A 270 -6.25 3.20 -0.31
N GLY A 271 -5.42 3.79 -1.17
CA GLY A 271 -4.95 3.11 -2.37
C GLY A 271 -3.80 3.83 -3.06
N TRP A 272 -3.22 3.14 -4.03
CA TRP A 272 -2.19 3.66 -4.92
C TRP A 272 -2.76 3.97 -6.30
N GLN A 273 -2.33 5.07 -6.90
CA GLN A 273 -2.59 5.37 -8.29
C GLN A 273 -1.26 5.40 -9.05
N HIS A 274 -1.15 4.56 -10.06
CA HIS A 274 0.03 4.47 -10.90
C HIS A 274 -0.14 5.34 -12.14
N PHE A 275 0.78 6.31 -12.33
CA PHE A 275 0.77 7.21 -13.50
C PHE A 275 1.91 6.90 -14.48
N SER A 276 2.93 6.20 -14.05
CA SER A 276 4.18 6.04 -14.79
C SER A 276 4.61 4.59 -14.88
N THR A 277 5.22 4.26 -16.01
CA THR A 277 5.95 3.00 -16.22
C THR A 277 7.41 3.08 -15.76
N THR A 278 7.80 4.18 -15.10
CA THR A 278 9.19 4.40 -14.70
C THR A 278 9.59 3.72 -13.41
N LEU A 279 8.63 3.37 -12.52
CA LEU A 279 8.89 2.51 -11.37
C LEU A 279 9.45 1.16 -11.81
N SER A 280 10.34 0.57 -11.01
CA SER A 280 10.79 -0.78 -11.29
C SER A 280 9.60 -1.75 -11.30
N GLN A 281 9.59 -2.68 -12.22
CA GLN A 281 8.52 -3.66 -12.32
C GLN A 281 8.32 -4.44 -11.02
N ALA A 282 9.41 -4.73 -10.29
CA ALA A 282 9.34 -5.37 -8.99
C ALA A 282 8.49 -4.57 -7.98
N VAL A 283 8.67 -3.24 -7.92
CA VAL A 283 7.87 -2.38 -7.03
C VAL A 283 6.41 -2.36 -7.49
N GLN A 284 6.14 -2.30 -8.79
CA GLN A 284 4.77 -2.35 -9.32
C GLN A 284 4.06 -3.66 -8.98
N ILE A 285 4.75 -4.81 -9.09
CA ILE A 285 4.23 -6.13 -8.71
C ILE A 285 3.88 -6.14 -7.22
N VAL A 286 4.77 -5.65 -6.36
CA VAL A 286 4.54 -5.59 -4.91
C VAL A 286 3.34 -4.71 -4.58
N LEU A 287 3.25 -3.50 -5.14
CA LEU A 287 2.11 -2.61 -4.91
C LEU A 287 0.79 -3.22 -5.40
N GLY A 288 0.78 -3.83 -6.58
CA GLY A 288 -0.40 -4.51 -7.12
C GLY A 288 -0.85 -5.71 -6.29
N ALA A 289 0.10 -6.53 -5.83
CA ALA A 289 -0.20 -7.64 -4.93
C ALA A 289 -0.72 -7.17 -3.57
N TRP A 290 -0.15 -6.09 -3.04
CA TRP A 290 -0.64 -5.46 -1.82
C TRP A 290 -2.10 -5.00 -1.97
N GLU A 291 -2.42 -4.29 -3.06
CA GLU A 291 -3.78 -3.77 -3.30
C GLU A 291 -4.82 -4.87 -3.43
N THR A 292 -4.49 -5.94 -4.13
CA THR A 292 -5.41 -7.06 -4.37
C THR A 292 -5.45 -8.08 -3.23
N GLY A 293 -4.45 -8.10 -2.35
CA GLY A 293 -4.24 -9.20 -1.40
C GLY A 293 -3.77 -10.49 -2.09
N GLY A 294 -3.21 -10.35 -3.29
CA GLY A 294 -2.80 -11.47 -4.13
C GLY A 294 -1.55 -12.17 -3.62
N ILE A 295 -1.44 -13.45 -4.01
CA ILE A 295 -0.24 -14.25 -3.81
C ILE A 295 0.72 -13.95 -4.97
N ILE A 296 2.00 -13.78 -4.64
CA ILE A 296 3.09 -13.62 -5.62
C ILE A 296 4.18 -14.63 -5.38
N ASP A 297 4.97 -14.92 -6.41
CA ASP A 297 6.19 -15.67 -6.27
C ASP A 297 7.32 -14.75 -5.78
N VAL A 298 8.07 -15.23 -4.80
CA VAL A 298 9.22 -14.51 -4.26
C VAL A 298 10.41 -15.45 -4.14
N ARG A 299 11.60 -14.94 -4.44
CA ARG A 299 12.85 -15.66 -4.21
C ARG A 299 13.90 -14.79 -3.54
N TYR A 300 14.66 -15.42 -2.68
CA TYR A 300 15.80 -14.84 -2.02
C TYR A 300 17.07 -15.54 -2.46
N LEU A 301 17.98 -14.82 -3.09
CA LEU A 301 19.25 -15.35 -3.57
C LEU A 301 20.38 -14.96 -2.62
N TYR A 302 21.09 -15.96 -2.06
CA TYR A 302 22.17 -15.74 -1.10
C TYR A 302 23.43 -15.15 -1.74
N ASP A 303 23.63 -15.49 -3.03
CA ASP A 303 24.84 -15.15 -3.78
C ASP A 303 24.54 -14.70 -5.23
N GLY A 304 23.30 -14.29 -5.48
CA GLY A 304 22.82 -13.88 -6.79
C GLY A 304 22.43 -15.04 -7.73
N THR A 305 22.72 -16.30 -7.37
CA THR A 305 22.42 -17.49 -8.16
C THR A 305 21.68 -18.53 -7.35
N ASN A 306 22.21 -18.87 -6.16
CA ASN A 306 21.64 -19.88 -5.27
C ASN A 306 20.75 -19.21 -4.21
N GLY A 307 19.66 -19.88 -3.86
CA GLY A 307 18.73 -19.34 -2.88
C GLY A 307 17.51 -20.22 -2.67
N VAL A 308 16.45 -19.61 -2.22
CA VAL A 308 15.14 -20.23 -2.01
C VAL A 308 14.06 -19.44 -2.72
N ARG A 309 13.00 -20.12 -3.14
CA ARG A 309 11.79 -19.51 -3.70
C ARG A 309 10.54 -20.13 -3.10
N GLY A 310 9.46 -19.40 -3.11
CA GLY A 310 8.14 -19.87 -2.73
C GLY A 310 7.06 -18.84 -3.06
N THR A 311 5.82 -19.17 -2.77
CA THR A 311 4.69 -18.28 -2.90
C THR A 311 4.44 -17.54 -1.58
N ALA A 312 4.13 -16.27 -1.64
CA ALA A 312 3.94 -15.45 -0.45
C ALA A 312 2.83 -14.40 -0.62
N ILE A 313 2.30 -13.95 0.51
CA ILE A 313 1.51 -12.72 0.64
C ILE A 313 2.37 -11.62 1.25
N ILE A 314 1.99 -10.37 1.03
CA ILE A 314 2.65 -9.23 1.66
C ILE A 314 1.93 -8.91 2.96
N THR A 315 2.67 -8.85 4.08
CA THR A 315 2.12 -8.55 5.41
C THR A 315 2.42 -7.15 5.90
N ASP A 316 3.60 -6.65 5.55
CA ASP A 316 4.01 -5.31 5.90
C ASP A 316 4.70 -4.64 4.72
N MET A 317 4.45 -3.35 4.58
CA MET A 317 5.10 -2.50 3.59
C MET A 317 5.29 -1.11 4.20
N SER A 318 6.47 -0.55 4.06
CA SER A 318 6.75 0.79 4.53
C SER A 318 7.50 1.58 3.46
N LEU A 319 7.14 2.83 3.32
CA LEU A 319 7.83 3.78 2.46
C LEU A 319 8.22 5.00 3.30
N ALA A 320 9.51 5.23 3.44
CA ALA A 320 10.04 6.35 4.21
C ALA A 320 10.94 7.24 3.35
N GLY A 321 10.90 8.53 3.58
CA GLY A 321 11.76 9.49 2.90
C GLY A 321 11.95 10.77 3.68
N GLY A 322 13.06 11.44 3.43
CA GLY A 322 13.39 12.75 4.00
C GLY A 322 14.22 13.55 3.01
N ILE A 323 14.30 14.86 3.20
CA ILE A 323 14.97 15.79 2.26
C ILE A 323 16.42 15.40 1.95
N ASP A 324 17.09 14.76 2.91
CA ASP A 324 18.50 14.37 2.80
C ASP A 324 18.73 12.87 2.52
N ASN A 325 17.64 12.09 2.39
CA ASN A 325 17.69 10.65 2.24
C ASN A 325 17.06 10.17 0.94
N MET A 326 17.44 8.98 0.49
CA MET A 326 16.70 8.27 -0.55
C MET A 326 15.40 7.71 0.03
N ASN A 327 14.39 7.57 -0.82
CA ASN A 327 13.14 6.94 -0.43
C ASN A 327 13.37 5.43 -0.22
N GLU A 328 13.33 5.00 1.03
CA GLU A 328 13.44 3.59 1.41
C GLU A 328 12.09 2.90 1.29
N PHE A 329 12.10 1.70 0.76
CA PHE A 329 10.93 0.86 0.56
C PHE A 329 11.18 -0.50 1.20
N THR A 330 10.54 -0.78 2.31
CA THR A 330 10.64 -2.08 2.98
C THR A 330 9.40 -2.92 2.72
N VAL A 331 9.60 -4.22 2.53
CA VAL A 331 8.53 -5.18 2.30
C VAL A 331 8.79 -6.44 3.08
N LYS A 332 7.75 -6.97 3.73
CA LYS A 332 7.78 -8.28 4.37
C LYS A 332 6.82 -9.23 3.68
N PHE A 333 7.35 -10.35 3.28
CA PHE A 333 6.64 -11.44 2.65
C PHE A 333 6.42 -12.57 3.65
N GLN A 334 5.19 -13.08 3.74
CA GLN A 334 4.81 -14.26 4.50
C GLN A 334 4.56 -15.41 3.56
N GLY A 335 5.29 -16.50 3.73
CA GLY A 335 5.11 -17.69 2.93
C GLY A 335 3.74 -18.35 3.09
N THR A 336 3.21 -18.87 1.99
CA THR A 336 1.89 -19.51 1.92
C THR A 336 1.96 -20.97 1.51
N ALA A 337 3.16 -21.49 1.22
CA ALA A 337 3.42 -22.88 0.83
C ALA A 337 4.88 -23.25 1.11
N ALA A 338 5.26 -24.48 0.77
CA ALA A 338 6.63 -24.95 0.83
C ALA A 338 7.59 -24.11 -0.01
N THR A 339 8.82 -23.98 0.45
CA THR A 339 9.92 -23.41 -0.33
C THR A 339 10.59 -24.47 -1.20
N THR A 340 11.21 -24.02 -2.30
CA THR A 340 12.07 -24.83 -3.15
C THR A 340 13.42 -24.15 -3.32
N ASP A 341 14.48 -24.95 -3.38
CA ASP A 341 15.83 -24.44 -3.62
C ASP A 341 15.98 -23.94 -5.06
N VAL A 342 16.78 -22.89 -5.25
CA VAL A 342 17.14 -22.30 -6.52
C VAL A 342 18.63 -22.47 -6.72
N GLY A 343 19.07 -22.91 -7.92
CA GLY A 343 20.48 -22.94 -8.31
C GLY A 343 21.29 -24.17 -7.82
N THR A 344 20.69 -25.08 -7.06
CA THR A 344 21.34 -26.35 -6.66
C THR A 344 21.17 -27.37 -7.79
N GLY A 345 22.02 -27.31 -8.79
CA GLY A 345 22.13 -28.30 -9.86
C GLY A 345 23.54 -28.87 -9.90
#